data_79f92aa60cd554667664d3313fe5bb87
#
_entry.id   79f92aa60cd554667664d3313fe5bb87
#
_cell.length_a   1.000
_cell.length_b   1.000
_cell.length_c   1.000
_cell.angle_alpha   90.00
_cell.angle_beta   90.00
_cell.angle_gamma   90.00
#
_symmetry.space_group_name_H-M   'P 1'
#
loop_
_entity.id
_entity.type
_entity.pdbx_description
1 polymer ?
#
loop_
_entity_poly.entity_id
_entity_poly.type
_entity_poly.pdbx_seq_one_letter_code
_entity_poly.pdbx_strand_id
1 'polypeptide(L)'
;MLTAGFFIIFARINTNTMRDLKYFIAYLAPLSAIWAIYQGGIWSFSAFYLAFVLIPIFDQLFPLTSSNIDLSTEDKRSSIVFFDLLLYANVPILYGILYYYFSTLQSENLALYEKFGLTLSTGIIIGTIGINVGHELGHRNKVFEQFLAKILLLPALYQHFFIEHNLGHHKNVATEKDPATSKLNEPIYFFWVRSVIGGYLNAWKLANEHRRKLSIPFFSIHNQMLVFSLCSMAYLTFIGAWFGIEVLLWSIGAGVIGFLLLESVNYIEHYGLKRKDVGNGKFEPVLPSHSWNSNHEIGRIFLYELTRHADHHYKSTRKYQVLRHFDESPQLPFGYPASILLSLIPPVWFKMMNPLVKHFNS
;
A
#
# COMPACT_ATOMS: atom_id res chain seq x y z
N MET A 1 -40.38 5.12 9.94
CA MET A 1 -39.32 5.64 10.83
C MET A 1 -37.90 5.42 10.31
N LEU A 2 -37.68 4.76 9.18
CA LEU A 2 -36.34 4.51 8.58
C LEU A 2 -35.89 5.59 7.59
N THR A 3 -36.75 6.48 7.15
CA THR A 3 -36.42 7.53 6.17
C THR A 3 -35.87 8.83 6.79
N ALA A 4 -36.08 9.07 8.08
CA ALA A 4 -35.61 10.27 8.76
C ALA A 4 -34.10 10.19 9.15
N GLY A 5 -33.60 8.98 9.37
CA GLY A 5 -32.15 8.76 9.73
C GLY A 5 -31.17 9.03 8.60
N PHE A 6 -31.57 8.80 7.35
CA PHE A 6 -30.72 8.99 6.18
C PHE A 6 -30.56 10.48 5.82
N PHE A 7 -31.56 11.31 6.06
CA PHE A 7 -31.52 12.75 5.78
C PHE A 7 -30.74 13.56 6.83
N ILE A 8 -30.63 13.08 8.08
CA ILE A 8 -29.88 13.77 9.15
C ILE A 8 -28.37 13.68 8.96
N ILE A 9 -27.89 12.65 8.25
CA ILE A 9 -26.45 12.49 7.94
C ILE A 9 -26.00 13.56 6.92
N PHE A 10 -26.85 13.99 6.00
CA PHE A 10 -26.53 15.00 4.98
C PHE A 10 -26.73 16.46 5.42
N ALA A 11 -27.45 16.74 6.50
CA ALA A 11 -27.84 18.10 6.90
C ALA A 11 -26.79 18.87 7.73
N ARG A 12 -25.60 18.29 7.98
CA ARG A 12 -24.42 18.98 8.56
C ARG A 12 -23.20 18.88 7.66
N ILE A 13 -23.35 19.16 6.38
CA ILE A 13 -22.21 19.32 5.48
C ILE A 13 -21.59 20.68 5.76
N ASN A 14 -20.65 20.70 6.72
CA ASN A 14 -19.80 21.84 6.99
C ASN A 14 -18.83 22.03 5.81
N THR A 15 -18.32 23.23 5.54
CA THR A 15 -17.36 23.52 4.44
C THR A 15 -16.16 22.57 4.40
N ASN A 16 -15.77 22.01 5.55
CA ASN A 16 -14.73 20.97 5.65
C ASN A 16 -15.18 19.63 5.04
N THR A 17 -16.46 19.27 5.13
CA THR A 17 -16.98 18.02 4.56
C THR A 17 -16.96 18.04 3.04
N MET A 18 -17.17 19.19 2.39
CA MET A 18 -17.04 19.33 0.94
C MET A 18 -15.60 19.09 0.45
N ARG A 19 -14.61 19.56 1.21
CA ARG A 19 -13.19 19.29 0.90
C ARG A 19 -12.83 17.82 1.07
N ASP A 20 -13.50 17.09 1.95
CA ASP A 20 -13.23 15.69 2.24
C ASP A 20 -13.77 14.74 1.16
N LEU A 21 -14.75 15.20 0.36
CA LEU A 21 -15.27 14.46 -0.79
C LEU A 21 -14.20 14.19 -1.85
N LYS A 22 -13.07 14.93 -1.83
CA LYS A 22 -11.91 14.66 -2.70
C LYS A 22 -11.43 13.19 -2.63
N TYR A 23 -11.55 12.53 -1.47
CA TYR A 23 -11.12 11.13 -1.34
C TYR A 23 -11.97 10.13 -2.13
N PHE A 24 -13.15 10.52 -2.63
CA PHE A 24 -13.87 9.70 -3.62
C PHE A 24 -13.10 9.54 -4.93
N ILE A 25 -12.16 10.43 -5.24
CA ILE A 25 -11.27 10.31 -6.41
C ILE A 25 -10.47 9.00 -6.35
N ALA A 26 -10.13 8.48 -5.15
CA ALA A 26 -9.45 7.20 -4.99
C ALA A 26 -10.23 6.03 -5.62
N TYR A 27 -11.56 6.12 -5.68
CA TYR A 27 -12.39 5.08 -6.30
C TYR A 27 -12.33 5.05 -7.82
N LEU A 28 -11.71 6.05 -8.47
CA LEU A 28 -11.40 5.95 -9.90
C LEU A 28 -10.44 4.78 -10.18
N ALA A 29 -9.59 4.38 -9.22
CA ALA A 29 -8.71 3.22 -9.37
C ALA A 29 -9.53 1.92 -9.53
N PRO A 30 -10.39 1.50 -8.60
CA PRO A 30 -11.22 0.30 -8.80
C PRO A 30 -12.17 0.42 -10.00
N LEU A 31 -12.72 1.60 -10.29
CA LEU A 31 -13.56 1.82 -11.47
C LEU A 31 -12.79 1.60 -12.77
N SER A 32 -11.51 1.97 -12.83
CA SER A 32 -10.67 1.71 -14.00
C SER A 32 -10.44 0.22 -14.26
N ALA A 33 -10.34 -0.61 -13.19
CA ALA A 33 -10.23 -2.05 -13.36
C ALA A 33 -11.57 -2.69 -13.77
N ILE A 34 -12.70 -2.23 -13.23
CA ILE A 34 -14.03 -2.66 -13.68
C ILE A 34 -14.20 -2.33 -15.17
N TRP A 35 -13.81 -1.12 -15.58
CA TRP A 35 -13.82 -0.71 -16.97
C TRP A 35 -12.91 -1.59 -17.85
N ALA A 36 -11.70 -1.90 -17.36
CA ALA A 36 -10.77 -2.81 -18.05
C ALA A 36 -11.42 -4.16 -18.36
N ILE A 37 -12.08 -4.77 -17.38
CA ILE A 37 -12.73 -6.07 -17.50
C ILE A 37 -13.96 -5.99 -18.45
N TYR A 38 -14.76 -4.93 -18.28
CA TYR A 38 -15.99 -4.74 -19.07
C TYR A 38 -15.69 -4.52 -20.55
N GLN A 39 -14.69 -3.69 -20.88
CA GLN A 39 -14.46 -3.23 -22.24
C GLN A 39 -13.51 -4.15 -23.01
N GLY A 40 -12.57 -4.82 -22.34
CA GLY A 40 -11.56 -5.67 -23.00
C GLY A 40 -10.66 -4.90 -23.98
N GLY A 41 -10.07 -5.61 -24.92
CA GLY A 41 -9.19 -5.03 -25.92
C GLY A 41 -8.05 -4.23 -25.30
N ILE A 42 -7.69 -3.10 -25.89
CA ILE A 42 -6.63 -2.21 -25.37
C ILE A 42 -7.00 -1.60 -23.99
N TRP A 43 -8.28 -1.53 -23.65
CA TRP A 43 -8.75 -1.03 -22.36
C TRP A 43 -8.49 -1.99 -21.21
N SER A 44 -8.10 -3.24 -21.48
CA SER A 44 -7.66 -4.18 -20.42
C SER A 44 -6.52 -3.62 -19.56
N PHE A 45 -5.79 -2.62 -20.04
CA PHE A 45 -4.72 -1.89 -19.36
C PHE A 45 -5.19 -0.62 -18.62
N SER A 46 -6.50 -0.38 -18.43
CA SER A 46 -7.02 0.90 -17.96
C SER A 46 -6.48 1.34 -16.59
N ALA A 47 -6.27 0.41 -15.64
CA ALA A 47 -5.68 0.77 -14.36
C ALA A 47 -4.21 1.20 -14.49
N PHE A 48 -3.47 0.62 -15.44
CA PHE A 48 -2.11 1.07 -15.74
C PHE A 48 -2.14 2.47 -16.37
N TYR A 49 -3.03 2.74 -17.31
CA TYR A 49 -3.16 4.08 -17.92
C TYR A 49 -3.50 5.12 -16.85
N LEU A 50 -4.44 4.81 -15.93
CA LEU A 50 -4.77 5.72 -14.85
C LEU A 50 -3.57 5.95 -13.93
N ALA A 51 -2.96 4.87 -13.41
CA ALA A 51 -1.94 4.96 -12.38
C ALA A 51 -0.61 5.52 -12.89
N PHE A 52 -0.17 5.11 -14.08
CA PHE A 52 1.19 5.37 -14.57
C PHE A 52 1.27 6.32 -15.77
N VAL A 53 0.13 6.78 -16.30
CA VAL A 53 0.10 7.80 -17.35
C VAL A 53 -0.66 9.02 -16.85
N LEU A 54 -1.93 8.88 -16.47
CA LEU A 54 -2.78 10.03 -16.15
C LEU A 54 -2.39 10.68 -14.81
N ILE A 55 -2.21 9.89 -13.73
CA ILE A 55 -1.83 10.45 -12.43
C ILE A 55 -0.50 11.20 -12.50
N PRO A 56 0.60 10.68 -13.09
CA PRO A 56 1.83 11.44 -13.28
C PRO A 56 1.65 12.77 -14.01
N ILE A 57 0.82 12.80 -15.06
CA ILE A 57 0.52 14.04 -15.80
C ILE A 57 -0.21 15.03 -14.89
N PHE A 58 -1.23 14.60 -14.18
CA PHE A 58 -1.97 15.46 -13.26
C PHE A 58 -1.11 15.93 -12.08
N ASP A 59 -0.25 15.08 -11.53
CA ASP A 59 0.68 15.45 -10.48
C ASP A 59 1.63 16.59 -10.90
N GLN A 60 1.94 16.73 -12.20
CA GLN A 60 2.75 17.84 -12.71
C GLN A 60 1.92 19.10 -13.03
N LEU A 61 0.63 18.95 -13.30
CA LEU A 61 -0.26 20.07 -13.63
C LEU A 61 -0.84 20.76 -12.40
N PHE A 62 -0.99 20.01 -11.30
CA PHE A 62 -1.55 20.55 -10.06
C PHE A 62 -0.44 21.02 -9.10
N PRO A 63 -0.69 22.03 -8.26
CA PRO A 63 0.30 22.54 -7.31
C PRO A 63 0.63 21.51 -6.22
N LEU A 64 1.86 21.56 -5.75
CA LEU A 64 2.27 20.82 -4.56
C LEU A 64 1.55 21.37 -3.31
N THR A 65 1.12 20.50 -2.41
CA THR A 65 0.42 20.88 -1.19
C THR A 65 1.11 20.37 0.07
N SER A 66 1.75 21.29 0.81
CA SER A 66 2.41 21.02 2.10
C SER A 66 1.56 21.42 3.32
N SER A 67 0.34 21.93 3.10
CA SER A 67 -0.51 22.40 4.19
C SER A 67 -0.88 21.27 5.16
N ASN A 68 -0.79 21.56 6.45
CA ASN A 68 -1.18 20.67 7.53
C ASN A 68 -2.56 21.06 8.08
N ILE A 69 -3.22 20.09 8.73
CA ILE A 69 -4.41 20.33 9.52
C ILE A 69 -4.00 20.99 10.84
N ASP A 70 -4.85 21.88 11.37
CA ASP A 70 -4.65 22.45 12.70
C ASP A 70 -4.64 21.34 13.76
N LEU A 71 -3.63 21.36 14.63
CA LEU A 71 -3.46 20.40 15.73
C LEU A 71 -4.69 20.36 16.66
N SER A 72 -5.33 21.50 16.89
CA SER A 72 -6.53 21.59 17.73
C SER A 72 -7.73 20.82 17.16
N THR A 73 -7.71 20.48 15.86
CA THR A 73 -8.79 19.76 15.16
C THR A 73 -8.44 18.31 14.87
N GLU A 74 -7.19 17.86 15.14
CA GLU A 74 -6.70 16.51 14.79
C GLU A 74 -7.58 15.40 15.39
N ASP A 75 -7.87 15.45 16.70
CA ASP A 75 -8.68 14.42 17.38
C ASP A 75 -10.11 14.36 16.83
N LYS A 76 -10.73 15.53 16.63
CA LYS A 76 -12.07 15.62 16.06
C LYS A 76 -12.11 15.03 14.65
N ARG A 77 -11.10 15.33 13.82
CA ARG A 77 -11.01 14.83 12.45
C ARG A 77 -10.72 13.32 12.41
N SER A 78 -9.89 12.83 13.31
CA SER A 78 -9.59 11.40 13.46
C SER A 78 -10.81 10.56 13.85
N SER A 79 -11.80 11.16 14.51
CA SER A 79 -13.04 10.49 14.93
C SER A 79 -14.13 10.44 13.88
N ILE A 80 -13.97 11.10 12.72
CA ILE A 80 -14.99 11.16 11.67
C ILE A 80 -15.10 9.80 10.97
N VAL A 81 -16.24 9.14 11.13
CA VAL A 81 -16.54 7.80 10.59
C VAL A 81 -16.48 7.73 9.06
N PHE A 82 -16.77 8.82 8.36
CA PHE A 82 -16.70 8.90 6.90
C PHE A 82 -15.37 8.34 6.34
N PHE A 83 -14.25 8.72 6.93
CA PHE A 83 -12.93 8.26 6.50
C PHE A 83 -12.71 6.76 6.72
N ASP A 84 -13.25 6.21 7.81
CA ASP A 84 -13.18 4.78 8.08
C ASP A 84 -14.06 3.99 7.09
N LEU A 85 -15.26 4.50 6.75
CA LEU A 85 -16.16 3.89 5.75
C LEU A 85 -15.54 3.88 4.34
N LEU A 86 -14.80 4.93 3.96
CA LEU A 86 -14.06 4.95 2.70
C LEU A 86 -13.05 3.80 2.62
N LEU A 87 -12.37 3.47 3.72
CA LEU A 87 -11.44 2.34 3.73
C LEU A 87 -12.18 1.00 3.72
N TYR A 88 -13.24 0.84 4.53
CA TYR A 88 -13.97 -0.42 4.64
C TYR A 88 -14.65 -0.84 3.33
N ALA A 89 -15.15 0.12 2.56
CA ALA A 89 -15.78 -0.14 1.26
C ALA A 89 -14.83 -0.80 0.25
N ASN A 90 -13.50 -0.61 0.40
CA ASN A 90 -12.54 -1.26 -0.49
C ASN A 90 -12.54 -2.79 -0.35
N VAL A 91 -12.97 -3.35 0.78
CA VAL A 91 -13.05 -4.82 0.96
C VAL A 91 -14.03 -5.45 -0.04
N PRO A 92 -15.34 -5.15 -0.02
CA PRO A 92 -16.28 -5.72 -0.97
C PRO A 92 -15.96 -5.31 -2.41
N ILE A 93 -15.43 -4.12 -2.66
CA ILE A 93 -15.03 -3.68 -4.00
C ILE A 93 -13.91 -4.55 -4.56
N LEU A 94 -12.83 -4.79 -3.79
CA LEU A 94 -11.72 -5.63 -4.22
C LEU A 94 -12.19 -7.05 -4.56
N TYR A 95 -12.96 -7.67 -3.67
CA TYR A 95 -13.42 -9.04 -3.90
C TYR A 95 -14.44 -9.14 -5.03
N GLY A 96 -15.27 -8.12 -5.24
CA GLY A 96 -16.14 -8.00 -6.41
C GLY A 96 -15.35 -7.93 -7.72
N ILE A 97 -14.28 -7.13 -7.76
CA ILE A 97 -13.37 -7.03 -8.92
C ILE A 97 -12.67 -8.38 -9.17
N LEU A 98 -12.16 -9.04 -8.12
CA LEU A 98 -11.51 -10.33 -8.24
C LEU A 98 -12.46 -11.40 -8.80
N TYR A 99 -13.67 -11.46 -8.28
CA TYR A 99 -14.69 -12.38 -8.81
C TYR A 99 -15.00 -12.11 -10.28
N TYR A 100 -15.19 -10.84 -10.67
CA TYR A 100 -15.43 -10.45 -12.05
C TYR A 100 -14.24 -10.79 -12.95
N TYR A 101 -13.01 -10.49 -12.51
CA TYR A 101 -11.78 -10.85 -13.21
C TYR A 101 -11.65 -12.35 -13.42
N PHE A 102 -11.85 -13.18 -12.38
CA PHE A 102 -11.76 -14.64 -12.48
C PHE A 102 -12.84 -15.21 -13.40
N SER A 103 -14.08 -14.72 -13.30
CA SER A 103 -15.17 -15.15 -14.15
C SER A 103 -14.93 -14.81 -15.62
N THR A 104 -14.37 -13.64 -15.90
CA THR A 104 -14.03 -13.21 -17.26
C THR A 104 -12.89 -14.04 -17.85
N LEU A 105 -11.84 -14.33 -17.08
CA LEU A 105 -10.77 -15.22 -17.52
C LEU A 105 -11.23 -16.65 -17.79
N GLN A 106 -12.25 -17.13 -17.06
CA GLN A 106 -12.79 -18.49 -17.21
C GLN A 106 -13.73 -18.59 -18.41
N SER A 107 -14.56 -17.58 -18.65
CA SER A 107 -15.68 -17.66 -19.60
C SER A 107 -15.38 -17.04 -20.96
N GLU A 108 -14.44 -16.08 -21.05
CA GLU A 108 -14.17 -15.32 -22.25
C GLU A 108 -12.99 -15.88 -23.04
N ASN A 109 -13.13 -15.90 -24.38
CA ASN A 109 -12.01 -16.25 -25.26
C ASN A 109 -11.11 -15.04 -25.50
N LEU A 110 -10.34 -14.66 -24.46
CA LEU A 110 -9.47 -13.50 -24.43
C LEU A 110 -8.17 -13.75 -25.19
N ALA A 111 -7.72 -12.77 -25.96
CA ALA A 111 -6.38 -12.76 -26.51
C ALA A 111 -5.33 -12.65 -25.37
N LEU A 112 -4.12 -13.15 -25.60
CA LEU A 112 -3.06 -13.19 -24.57
C LEU A 112 -2.75 -11.79 -24.01
N TYR A 113 -2.72 -10.76 -24.86
CA TYR A 113 -2.45 -9.39 -24.41
C TYR A 113 -3.55 -8.84 -23.49
N GLU A 114 -4.82 -9.27 -23.70
CA GLU A 114 -5.93 -8.89 -22.83
C GLU A 114 -5.79 -9.55 -21.46
N LYS A 115 -5.44 -10.85 -21.42
CA LYS A 115 -5.15 -11.56 -20.16
C LYS A 115 -4.03 -10.85 -19.38
N PHE A 116 -2.96 -10.42 -20.06
CA PHE A 116 -1.90 -9.60 -19.46
C PHE A 116 -2.40 -8.25 -18.96
N GLY A 117 -3.18 -7.53 -19.78
CA GLY A 117 -3.72 -6.22 -19.41
C GLY A 117 -4.66 -6.30 -18.19
N LEU A 118 -5.58 -7.27 -18.18
CA LEU A 118 -6.48 -7.52 -17.06
C LEU A 118 -5.72 -7.92 -15.79
N THR A 119 -4.69 -8.76 -15.93
CA THR A 119 -3.85 -9.19 -14.81
C THR A 119 -3.05 -8.01 -14.25
N LEU A 120 -2.47 -7.17 -15.12
CA LEU A 120 -1.76 -5.95 -14.70
C LEU A 120 -2.71 -4.97 -14.00
N SER A 121 -3.88 -4.72 -14.58
CA SER A 121 -4.89 -3.84 -13.99
C SER A 121 -5.37 -4.36 -12.64
N THR A 122 -5.67 -5.65 -12.52
CA THR A 122 -6.08 -6.28 -11.25
C THR A 122 -4.95 -6.25 -10.23
N GLY A 123 -3.70 -6.50 -10.63
CA GLY A 123 -2.53 -6.42 -9.75
C GLY A 123 -2.30 -5.02 -9.19
N ILE A 124 -2.48 -3.97 -10.01
CA ILE A 124 -2.44 -2.58 -9.56
C ILE A 124 -3.53 -2.32 -8.50
N ILE A 125 -4.73 -2.86 -8.69
CA ILE A 125 -5.81 -2.70 -7.71
C ILE A 125 -5.52 -3.48 -6.42
N ILE A 126 -4.96 -4.69 -6.51
CA ILE A 126 -4.49 -5.42 -5.33
C ILE A 126 -3.45 -4.58 -4.56
N GLY A 127 -2.51 -3.92 -5.25
CA GLY A 127 -1.52 -3.03 -4.62
C GLY A 127 -2.14 -1.78 -3.99
N THR A 128 -3.06 -1.11 -4.70
CA THR A 128 -3.60 0.20 -4.28
C THR A 128 -4.72 0.10 -3.26
N ILE A 129 -5.80 -0.65 -3.52
CA ILE A 129 -6.91 -0.77 -2.56
C ILE A 129 -6.82 -2.03 -1.69
N GLY A 130 -6.04 -3.04 -2.09
CA GLY A 130 -5.75 -4.19 -1.26
C GLY A 130 -4.66 -3.88 -0.24
N ILE A 131 -3.41 -3.78 -0.70
CA ILE A 131 -2.25 -3.66 0.21
C ILE A 131 -2.22 -2.30 0.90
N ASN A 132 -2.35 -1.18 0.17
CA ASN A 132 -2.27 0.15 0.78
C ASN A 132 -3.38 0.39 1.83
N VAL A 133 -4.63 0.00 1.54
CA VAL A 133 -5.72 0.09 2.53
C VAL A 133 -5.52 -0.93 3.66
N GLY A 134 -5.04 -2.14 3.34
CA GLY A 134 -4.66 -3.14 4.33
C GLY A 134 -3.54 -2.66 5.26
N HIS A 135 -2.57 -1.92 4.74
CA HIS A 135 -1.52 -1.26 5.51
C HIS A 135 -2.10 -0.26 6.52
N GLU A 136 -2.92 0.70 6.07
CA GLU A 136 -3.54 1.70 6.94
C GLU A 136 -4.43 1.07 8.02
N LEU A 137 -5.26 0.08 7.67
CA LEU A 137 -6.09 -0.64 8.64
C LEU A 137 -5.26 -1.54 9.57
N GLY A 138 -4.10 -1.99 9.13
CA GLY A 138 -3.17 -2.80 9.91
C GLY A 138 -2.57 -2.07 11.11
N HIS A 139 -2.46 -0.74 11.05
CA HIS A 139 -1.98 0.13 12.14
C HIS A 139 -3.06 0.50 13.16
N ARG A 140 -4.32 0.16 12.87
CA ARG A 140 -5.43 0.50 13.76
C ARG A 140 -5.45 -0.41 15.00
N ASN A 141 -5.99 0.11 16.10
CA ASN A 141 -6.10 -0.63 17.37
C ASN A 141 -7.32 -1.57 17.44
N LYS A 142 -8.32 -1.38 16.56
CA LYS A 142 -9.54 -2.19 16.58
C LYS A 142 -9.30 -3.53 15.90
N VAL A 143 -9.64 -4.63 16.61
CA VAL A 143 -9.50 -6.01 16.09
C VAL A 143 -10.22 -6.18 14.73
N PHE A 144 -11.39 -5.57 14.57
CA PHE A 144 -12.15 -5.62 13.32
C PHE A 144 -11.36 -4.99 12.15
N GLU A 145 -10.74 -3.83 12.36
CA GLU A 145 -9.95 -3.15 11.32
C GLU A 145 -8.72 -3.96 10.93
N GLN A 146 -8.02 -4.57 11.93
CA GLN A 146 -6.91 -5.47 11.67
C GLN A 146 -7.35 -6.76 10.94
N PHE A 147 -8.56 -7.24 11.20
CA PHE A 147 -9.13 -8.37 10.45
C PHE A 147 -9.38 -7.99 8.98
N LEU A 148 -9.96 -6.82 8.71
CA LEU A 148 -10.12 -6.30 7.35
C LEU A 148 -8.78 -6.12 6.63
N ALA A 149 -7.75 -5.63 7.33
CA ALA A 149 -6.38 -5.54 6.80
C ALA A 149 -5.88 -6.90 6.31
N LYS A 150 -6.01 -7.95 7.12
CA LYS A 150 -5.57 -9.31 6.78
C LYS A 150 -6.33 -9.90 5.59
N ILE A 151 -7.62 -9.58 5.45
CA ILE A 151 -8.43 -9.96 4.30
C ILE A 151 -7.96 -9.24 3.04
N LEU A 152 -7.69 -7.94 3.10
CA LEU A 152 -7.21 -7.14 1.97
C LEU A 152 -5.82 -7.58 1.48
N LEU A 153 -4.96 -8.08 2.36
CA LEU A 153 -3.63 -8.59 2.03
C LEU A 153 -3.64 -10.01 1.42
N LEU A 154 -4.75 -10.76 1.55
CA LEU A 154 -4.82 -12.15 1.11
C LEU A 154 -4.66 -12.31 -0.41
N PRO A 155 -5.31 -11.52 -1.30
CA PRO A 155 -5.17 -11.67 -2.74
C PRO A 155 -3.75 -11.41 -3.26
N ALA A 156 -2.98 -10.61 -2.54
CA ALA A 156 -1.55 -10.39 -2.82
C ALA A 156 -0.67 -11.57 -2.37
N LEU A 157 -1.20 -12.54 -1.63
CA LEU A 157 -0.43 -13.60 -0.95
C LEU A 157 0.63 -13.02 0.01
N TYR A 158 0.36 -11.83 0.55
CA TYR A 158 1.34 -11.01 1.27
C TYR A 158 0.90 -10.67 2.70
N GLN A 159 0.09 -11.55 3.33
CA GLN A 159 -0.45 -11.34 4.69
C GLN A 159 0.64 -11.21 5.76
N HIS A 160 1.81 -11.80 5.53
CA HIS A 160 2.97 -11.68 6.44
C HIS A 160 3.47 -10.24 6.59
N PHE A 161 3.18 -9.36 5.63
CA PHE A 161 3.41 -7.93 5.70
C PHE A 161 2.76 -7.30 6.95
N PHE A 162 1.60 -7.79 7.38
CA PHE A 162 0.96 -7.31 8.62
C PHE A 162 1.88 -7.45 9.84
N ILE A 163 2.65 -8.53 9.94
CA ILE A 163 3.58 -8.75 11.06
C ILE A 163 4.88 -8.00 10.84
N GLU A 164 5.47 -8.18 9.66
CA GLU A 164 6.78 -7.62 9.34
C GLU A 164 6.74 -6.10 9.37
N HIS A 165 5.77 -5.48 8.76
CA HIS A 165 5.65 -4.03 8.69
C HIS A 165 5.44 -3.41 10.08
N ASN A 166 4.49 -3.93 10.87
CA ASN A 166 4.17 -3.37 12.19
C ASN A 166 5.26 -3.61 13.25
N LEU A 167 5.94 -4.75 13.22
CA LEU A 167 6.88 -5.16 14.29
C LEU A 167 8.34 -5.11 13.86
N GLY A 168 8.62 -5.21 12.56
CA GLY A 168 9.95 -5.22 11.96
C GLY A 168 10.33 -3.89 11.35
N HIS A 169 9.68 -3.52 10.26
CA HIS A 169 9.97 -2.35 9.44
C HIS A 169 9.88 -1.02 10.21
N HIS A 170 8.77 -0.71 10.86
CA HIS A 170 8.62 0.52 11.66
C HIS A 170 9.69 0.70 12.73
N LYS A 171 10.15 -0.40 13.32
CA LYS A 171 11.23 -0.38 14.32
C LYS A 171 12.60 -0.15 13.69
N ASN A 172 12.86 -0.76 12.53
CA ASN A 172 14.17 -0.88 11.93
C ASN A 172 14.37 -0.04 10.66
N VAL A 173 13.36 0.72 10.22
CA VAL A 173 13.42 1.56 9.03
C VAL A 173 14.71 2.41 8.99
N ALA A 174 15.27 2.58 7.81
CA ALA A 174 16.52 3.27 7.55
C ALA A 174 17.74 2.67 8.31
N THR A 175 17.71 1.36 8.60
CA THR A 175 18.83 0.60 9.14
C THR A 175 19.09 -0.66 8.32
N GLU A 176 20.27 -1.26 8.49
CA GLU A 176 20.63 -2.53 7.81
C GLU A 176 19.80 -3.74 8.28
N LYS A 177 19.09 -3.61 9.41
CA LYS A 177 18.23 -4.67 9.98
C LYS A 177 16.90 -4.78 9.27
N ASP A 178 16.52 -3.79 8.49
CA ASP A 178 15.25 -3.72 7.79
C ASP A 178 15.38 -4.22 6.34
N PRO A 179 14.71 -5.31 5.97
CA PRO A 179 14.72 -5.80 4.60
C PRO A 179 14.03 -4.84 3.62
N ALA A 180 13.10 -3.99 4.08
CA ALA A 180 12.35 -3.05 3.26
C ALA A 180 13.04 -1.68 3.09
N THR A 181 14.19 -1.44 3.73
CA THR A 181 15.03 -0.26 3.47
C THR A 181 15.95 -0.49 2.28
N SER A 182 15.79 0.29 1.22
CA SER A 182 16.61 0.21 0.00
C SER A 182 17.96 0.92 0.18
N LYS A 183 19.01 0.27 -0.32
CA LYS A 183 20.39 0.78 -0.17
C LYS A 183 20.73 1.77 -1.27
N LEU A 184 21.67 2.67 -0.99
CA LEU A 184 22.25 3.55 -2.01
C LEU A 184 22.89 2.71 -3.13
N ASN A 185 22.60 3.02 -4.40
CA ASN A 185 23.03 2.29 -5.60
C ASN A 185 22.53 0.85 -5.70
N GLU A 186 21.52 0.45 -4.95
CA GLU A 186 20.87 -0.85 -5.11
C GLU A 186 19.81 -0.75 -6.23
N PRO A 187 19.93 -1.50 -7.34
CA PRO A 187 18.88 -1.57 -8.34
C PRO A 187 17.59 -2.16 -7.77
N ILE A 188 16.44 -1.61 -8.15
CA ILE A 188 15.12 -2.03 -7.65
C ILE A 188 14.89 -3.54 -7.80
N TYR A 189 15.39 -4.16 -8.87
CA TYR A 189 15.23 -5.60 -9.14
C TYR A 189 15.91 -6.49 -8.09
N PHE A 190 17.09 -6.09 -7.59
CA PHE A 190 17.78 -6.78 -6.49
C PHE A 190 17.11 -6.50 -5.16
N PHE A 191 16.64 -5.26 -4.97
CA PHE A 191 15.86 -4.89 -3.80
C PHE A 191 14.59 -5.74 -3.69
N TRP A 192 13.81 -5.92 -4.76
CA TRP A 192 12.60 -6.74 -4.73
C TRP A 192 12.86 -8.15 -4.19
N VAL A 193 13.87 -8.81 -4.73
CA VAL A 193 14.23 -10.18 -4.29
C VAL A 193 14.63 -10.19 -2.81
N ARG A 194 15.48 -9.25 -2.40
CA ARG A 194 15.97 -9.14 -1.02
C ARG A 194 14.85 -8.78 -0.04
N SER A 195 14.02 -7.82 -0.39
CA SER A 195 12.94 -7.33 0.48
C SER A 195 11.86 -8.41 0.65
N VAL A 196 11.38 -9.01 -0.44
CA VAL A 196 10.34 -10.06 -0.38
C VAL A 196 10.81 -11.25 0.45
N ILE A 197 11.99 -11.80 0.16
CA ILE A 197 12.52 -12.96 0.89
C ILE A 197 12.85 -12.57 2.33
N GLY A 198 13.54 -11.45 2.52
CA GLY A 198 13.94 -10.97 3.85
C GLY A 198 12.73 -10.66 4.73
N GLY A 199 11.72 -9.98 4.20
CA GLY A 199 10.48 -9.66 4.90
C GLY A 199 9.70 -10.91 5.33
N TYR A 200 9.57 -11.90 4.43
CA TYR A 200 8.92 -13.17 4.77
C TYR A 200 9.65 -13.93 5.90
N LEU A 201 10.97 -14.03 5.81
CA LEU A 201 11.77 -14.70 6.84
C LEU A 201 11.74 -13.95 8.16
N ASN A 202 11.79 -12.60 8.11
CA ASN A 202 11.70 -11.76 9.31
C ASN A 202 10.31 -11.86 9.98
N ALA A 203 9.23 -11.92 9.19
CA ALA A 203 7.88 -12.14 9.71
C ALA A 203 7.79 -13.46 10.50
N TRP A 204 8.33 -14.56 9.96
CA TRP A 204 8.41 -15.84 10.68
C TRP A 204 9.24 -15.75 11.97
N LYS A 205 10.37 -15.05 11.92
CA LYS A 205 11.21 -14.83 13.11
C LYS A 205 10.43 -14.08 14.19
N LEU A 206 9.83 -12.94 13.85
CA LEU A 206 9.07 -12.09 14.77
C LEU A 206 7.85 -12.83 15.36
N ALA A 207 7.10 -13.56 14.53
CA ALA A 207 5.98 -14.37 14.99
C ALA A 207 6.42 -15.49 15.94
N ASN A 208 7.53 -16.16 15.65
CA ASN A 208 8.08 -17.20 16.52
C ASN A 208 8.62 -16.64 17.85
N GLU A 209 9.26 -15.48 17.85
CA GLU A 209 9.69 -14.81 19.08
C GLU A 209 8.50 -14.43 19.95
N HIS A 210 7.44 -13.84 19.35
CA HIS A 210 6.22 -13.50 20.05
C HIS A 210 5.54 -14.73 20.65
N ARG A 211 5.37 -15.78 19.85
CA ARG A 211 4.78 -17.06 20.26
C ARG A 211 5.53 -17.69 21.44
N ARG A 212 6.87 -17.73 21.40
CA ARG A 212 7.71 -18.28 22.45
C ARG A 212 7.55 -17.50 23.76
N LYS A 213 7.49 -16.18 23.73
CA LYS A 213 7.27 -15.32 24.90
C LYS A 213 5.93 -15.60 25.58
N LEU A 214 4.90 -15.96 24.81
CA LEU A 214 3.56 -16.28 25.32
C LEU A 214 3.32 -17.78 25.53
N SER A 215 4.34 -18.62 25.38
CA SER A 215 4.24 -20.09 25.47
C SER A 215 3.17 -20.70 24.53
N ILE A 216 2.94 -20.09 23.38
CA ILE A 216 1.98 -20.58 22.37
C ILE A 216 2.61 -21.72 21.57
N PRO A 217 1.95 -22.90 21.42
CA PRO A 217 2.43 -24.00 20.57
C PRO A 217 2.59 -23.58 19.11
N PHE A 218 3.50 -24.27 18.37
CA PHE A 218 3.70 -23.98 16.94
C PHE A 218 2.40 -24.22 16.14
N PHE A 219 1.76 -25.37 16.32
CA PHE A 219 0.47 -25.70 15.71
C PHE A 219 -0.67 -25.13 16.56
N SER A 220 -0.95 -23.84 16.37
CA SER A 220 -2.00 -23.11 17.07
C SER A 220 -2.61 -22.06 16.16
N ILE A 221 -3.91 -21.79 16.30
CA ILE A 221 -4.63 -20.68 15.64
C ILE A 221 -4.09 -19.30 16.06
N HIS A 222 -3.33 -19.25 17.16
CA HIS A 222 -2.64 -18.04 17.61
C HIS A 222 -1.28 -17.84 16.94
N ASN A 223 -0.77 -18.82 16.16
CA ASN A 223 0.38 -18.65 15.29
C ASN A 223 -0.07 -17.98 13.98
N GLN A 224 0.01 -16.65 13.93
CA GLN A 224 -0.50 -15.88 12.79
C GLN A 224 0.15 -16.29 11.46
N MET A 225 1.45 -16.61 11.43
CA MET A 225 2.10 -17.03 10.19
C MET A 225 1.58 -18.37 9.67
N LEU A 226 1.28 -19.31 10.58
CA LEU A 226 0.64 -20.57 10.18
C LEU A 226 -0.76 -20.33 9.62
N VAL A 227 -1.56 -19.46 10.28
CA VAL A 227 -2.90 -19.10 9.82
C VAL A 227 -2.83 -18.42 8.45
N PHE A 228 -1.91 -17.49 8.23
CA PHE A 228 -1.73 -16.82 6.94
C PHE A 228 -1.36 -17.80 5.83
N SER A 229 -0.46 -18.75 6.11
CA SER A 229 -0.10 -19.80 5.14
C SER A 229 -1.30 -20.69 4.79
N LEU A 230 -2.10 -21.08 5.78
CA LEU A 230 -3.31 -21.88 5.56
C LEU A 230 -4.38 -21.10 4.78
N CYS A 231 -4.59 -19.81 5.11
CA CYS A 231 -5.52 -18.95 4.37
C CYS A 231 -5.09 -18.78 2.91
N SER A 232 -3.79 -18.56 2.66
CA SER A 232 -3.26 -18.46 1.30
C SER A 232 -3.43 -19.76 0.52
N MET A 233 -3.14 -20.91 1.14
CA MET A 233 -3.38 -22.23 0.52
C MET A 233 -4.87 -22.45 0.21
N ALA A 234 -5.75 -22.16 1.15
CA ALA A 234 -7.20 -22.30 0.95
C ALA A 234 -7.70 -21.37 -0.18
N TYR A 235 -7.23 -20.13 -0.23
CA TYR A 235 -7.56 -19.18 -1.29
C TYR A 235 -7.12 -19.69 -2.67
N LEU A 236 -5.87 -20.14 -2.82
CA LEU A 236 -5.36 -20.67 -4.08
C LEU A 236 -6.08 -21.97 -4.48
N THR A 237 -6.32 -22.86 -3.52
CA THR A 237 -7.09 -24.09 -3.76
C THR A 237 -8.51 -23.79 -4.24
N PHE A 238 -9.17 -22.81 -3.60
CA PHE A 238 -10.50 -22.37 -4.02
C PHE A 238 -10.51 -21.86 -5.46
N ILE A 239 -9.55 -20.98 -5.83
CA ILE A 239 -9.46 -20.46 -7.20
C ILE A 239 -9.21 -21.60 -8.20
N GLY A 240 -8.25 -22.47 -7.92
CA GLY A 240 -7.92 -23.59 -8.81
C GLY A 240 -9.07 -24.58 -9.00
N ALA A 241 -9.81 -24.88 -7.92
CA ALA A 241 -10.93 -25.81 -7.95
C ALA A 241 -12.18 -25.22 -8.62
N TRP A 242 -12.45 -23.93 -8.42
CA TRP A 242 -13.68 -23.28 -8.90
C TRP A 242 -13.52 -22.68 -10.30
N PHE A 243 -12.41 -22.02 -10.56
CA PHE A 243 -12.16 -21.28 -11.80
C PHE A 243 -11.15 -21.97 -12.74
N GLY A 244 -10.46 -22.99 -12.27
CA GLY A 244 -9.47 -23.73 -13.05
C GLY A 244 -8.04 -23.25 -12.90
N ILE A 245 -7.12 -24.10 -13.40
CA ILE A 245 -5.66 -23.88 -13.21
C ILE A 245 -5.15 -22.65 -13.96
N GLU A 246 -5.70 -22.32 -15.11
CA GLU A 246 -5.29 -21.14 -15.87
C GLU A 246 -5.60 -19.86 -15.09
N VAL A 247 -6.81 -19.72 -14.55
CA VAL A 247 -7.21 -18.58 -13.72
C VAL A 247 -6.36 -18.49 -12.44
N LEU A 248 -6.04 -19.63 -11.83
CA LEU A 248 -5.13 -19.69 -10.68
C LEU A 248 -3.77 -19.10 -11.04
N LEU A 249 -3.17 -19.45 -12.17
CA LEU A 249 -1.86 -18.91 -12.57
C LEU A 249 -1.91 -17.40 -12.82
N TRP A 250 -2.96 -16.92 -13.49
CA TRP A 250 -3.15 -15.47 -13.69
C TRP A 250 -3.42 -14.74 -12.37
N SER A 251 -4.15 -15.36 -11.43
CA SER A 251 -4.40 -14.76 -10.10
C SER A 251 -3.11 -14.63 -9.28
N ILE A 252 -2.22 -15.60 -9.33
CA ILE A 252 -0.88 -15.52 -8.73
C ILE A 252 -0.10 -14.38 -9.37
N GLY A 253 -0.14 -14.24 -10.71
CA GLY A 253 0.48 -13.12 -11.43
C GLY A 253 -0.03 -11.76 -10.96
N ALA A 254 -1.34 -11.60 -10.78
CA ALA A 254 -1.92 -10.37 -10.24
C ALA A 254 -1.46 -10.09 -8.79
N GLY A 255 -1.39 -11.11 -7.95
CA GLY A 255 -0.85 -11.00 -6.59
C GLY A 255 0.61 -10.55 -6.58
N VAL A 256 1.44 -11.14 -7.46
CA VAL A 256 2.86 -10.76 -7.62
C VAL A 256 3.00 -9.30 -8.05
N ILE A 257 2.22 -8.83 -9.02
CA ILE A 257 2.21 -7.42 -9.43
C ILE A 257 1.83 -6.53 -8.25
N GLY A 258 0.82 -6.92 -7.47
CA GLY A 258 0.36 -6.17 -6.30
C GLY A 258 1.46 -5.99 -5.25
N PHE A 259 2.14 -7.07 -4.83
CA PHE A 259 3.20 -6.92 -3.83
C PHE A 259 4.48 -6.30 -4.39
N LEU A 260 4.83 -6.50 -5.66
CA LEU A 260 5.97 -5.80 -6.28
C LEU A 260 5.71 -4.29 -6.39
N LEU A 261 4.44 -3.88 -6.56
CA LEU A 261 4.08 -2.47 -6.49
C LEU A 261 4.32 -1.90 -5.08
N LEU A 262 3.93 -2.63 -4.01
CA LEU A 262 4.26 -2.25 -2.63
C LEU A 262 5.78 -2.16 -2.42
N GLU A 263 6.54 -3.17 -2.86
CA GLU A 263 8.00 -3.14 -2.71
C GLU A 263 8.64 -1.99 -3.51
N SER A 264 8.05 -1.60 -4.64
CA SER A 264 8.49 -0.41 -5.36
C SER A 264 8.22 0.88 -4.58
N VAL A 265 7.12 0.93 -3.83
CA VAL A 265 6.82 2.03 -2.91
C VAL A 265 7.85 2.04 -1.78
N ASN A 266 8.09 0.92 -1.08
CA ASN A 266 9.14 0.81 -0.06
C ASN A 266 10.53 1.24 -0.58
N TYR A 267 10.84 0.86 -1.83
CA TYR A 267 12.09 1.24 -2.47
C TYR A 267 12.26 2.75 -2.59
N ILE A 268 11.25 3.45 -3.13
CA ILE A 268 11.34 4.90 -3.33
C ILE A 268 11.26 5.69 -2.03
N GLU A 269 10.51 5.18 -1.04
CA GLU A 269 10.32 5.82 0.27
C GLU A 269 11.54 5.78 1.17
N HIS A 270 12.44 4.80 0.97
CA HIS A 270 13.59 4.61 1.86
C HIS A 270 14.93 4.63 1.15
N TYR A 271 14.96 4.98 -0.16
CA TYR A 271 16.17 4.90 -0.97
C TYR A 271 17.34 5.68 -0.37
N GLY A 272 18.36 4.94 0.07
CA GLY A 272 19.65 5.44 0.50
C GLY A 272 19.68 6.20 1.84
N LEU A 273 18.53 6.42 2.49
CA LEU A 273 18.45 7.10 3.79
C LEU A 273 18.94 6.17 4.92
N LYS A 274 19.59 6.74 5.92
CA LYS A 274 20.18 5.98 7.04
C LYS A 274 19.99 6.69 8.37
N ARG A 275 19.62 5.91 9.39
CA ARG A 275 19.65 6.33 10.79
C ARG A 275 21.08 6.22 11.34
N LYS A 276 21.48 7.17 12.18
CA LYS A 276 22.79 7.18 12.84
C LYS A 276 22.90 6.04 13.86
N ASP A 277 24.00 5.29 13.80
CA ASP A 277 24.36 4.32 14.84
C ASP A 277 24.85 5.10 16.09
N VAL A 278 24.16 4.89 17.20
CA VAL A 278 24.49 5.52 18.49
C VAL A 278 25.32 4.57 19.39
N GLY A 279 25.80 3.48 18.82
CA GLY A 279 26.64 2.49 19.51
C GLY A 279 25.82 1.32 20.10
N ASN A 280 26.51 0.24 20.43
CA ASN A 280 25.94 -0.98 21.01
C ASN A 280 24.79 -1.59 20.17
N GLY A 281 24.84 -1.44 18.83
CA GLY A 281 23.82 -1.94 17.90
C GLY A 281 22.48 -1.22 18.02
N LYS A 282 22.45 -0.01 18.59
CA LYS A 282 21.29 0.87 18.70
C LYS A 282 21.40 2.00 17.66
N PHE A 283 20.25 2.41 17.16
CA PHE A 283 20.13 3.53 16.23
C PHE A 283 19.34 4.67 16.90
N GLU A 284 19.54 5.89 16.41
CA GLU A 284 18.73 7.03 16.81
C GLU A 284 17.22 6.76 16.61
N PRO A 285 16.30 7.47 17.28
CA PRO A 285 14.87 7.34 17.03
C PRO A 285 14.52 7.60 15.56
N VAL A 286 13.40 7.04 15.10
CA VAL A 286 12.86 7.37 13.78
C VAL A 286 12.45 8.83 13.74
N LEU A 287 12.96 9.57 12.77
CA LEU A 287 12.69 10.99 12.53
C LEU A 287 12.06 11.18 11.15
N PRO A 288 11.39 12.29 10.88
CA PRO A 288 10.83 12.60 9.56
C PRO A 288 11.88 12.62 8.43
N SER A 289 13.15 12.83 8.74
CA SER A 289 14.27 12.80 7.78
C SER A 289 14.63 11.41 7.26
N HIS A 290 14.05 10.35 7.81
CA HIS A 290 14.38 8.96 7.45
C HIS A 290 13.45 8.33 6.41
N SER A 291 12.54 9.12 5.82
CA SER A 291 11.66 8.66 4.74
C SER A 291 11.42 9.76 3.71
N TRP A 292 11.45 9.38 2.42
CA TRP A 292 11.06 10.26 1.33
C TRP A 292 9.56 10.45 1.28
N ASN A 293 9.11 11.70 1.14
CA ASN A 293 7.71 12.08 0.99
C ASN A 293 7.41 12.56 -0.43
N SER A 294 6.12 12.71 -0.73
CA SER A 294 5.67 13.44 -1.90
C SER A 294 4.46 14.32 -1.57
N ASN A 295 4.53 15.58 -1.97
CA ASN A 295 3.46 16.58 -1.81
C ASN A 295 2.57 16.73 -3.06
N HIS A 296 2.70 15.85 -4.04
CA HIS A 296 1.85 15.81 -5.23
C HIS A 296 0.42 15.38 -4.83
N GLU A 297 -0.54 16.31 -4.94
CA GLU A 297 -1.85 16.15 -4.31
C GLU A 297 -2.68 15.02 -4.90
N ILE A 298 -2.63 14.83 -6.22
CA ILE A 298 -3.45 13.81 -6.89
C ILE A 298 -3.01 12.41 -6.47
N GLY A 299 -1.72 12.08 -6.60
CA GLY A 299 -1.17 10.79 -6.14
C GLY A 299 -1.39 10.55 -4.66
N ARG A 300 -1.28 11.63 -3.84
CA ARG A 300 -1.54 11.57 -2.40
C ARG A 300 -2.98 11.18 -2.07
N ILE A 301 -3.98 11.76 -2.76
CA ILE A 301 -5.40 11.43 -2.56
C ILE A 301 -5.70 9.99 -2.99
N PHE A 302 -5.18 9.55 -4.14
CA PHE A 302 -5.37 8.18 -4.64
C PHE A 302 -4.83 7.11 -3.68
N LEU A 303 -3.78 7.44 -2.91
CA LEU A 303 -3.14 6.53 -1.97
C LEU A 303 -3.53 6.79 -0.51
N TYR A 304 -4.64 7.50 -0.25
CA TYR A 304 -5.08 7.82 1.11
C TYR A 304 -3.94 8.42 1.95
N GLU A 305 -3.32 9.49 1.45
CA GLU A 305 -2.22 10.25 2.10
C GLU A 305 -0.93 9.43 2.39
N LEU A 306 -0.79 8.19 1.91
CA LEU A 306 0.39 7.34 2.14
C LEU A 306 1.69 8.09 1.83
N THR A 307 1.69 8.99 0.84
CA THR A 307 2.89 9.72 0.42
C THR A 307 3.41 10.73 1.45
N ARG A 308 2.67 10.95 2.56
CA ARG A 308 3.15 11.60 3.80
C ARG A 308 3.83 10.59 4.73
N HIS A 309 4.68 9.79 4.16
CA HIS A 309 5.25 8.59 4.74
C HIS A 309 6.14 8.86 5.95
N ALA A 310 6.84 9.99 5.98
CA ALA A 310 7.66 10.40 7.12
C ALA A 310 6.83 10.56 8.41
N ASP A 311 5.63 11.13 8.32
CA ASP A 311 4.74 11.25 9.49
C ASP A 311 4.13 9.90 9.88
N HIS A 312 3.84 9.07 8.89
CA HIS A 312 3.40 7.70 9.12
C HIS A 312 4.44 6.91 9.94
N HIS A 313 5.73 7.00 9.61
CA HIS A 313 6.80 6.38 10.40
C HIS A 313 7.02 7.04 11.75
N TYR A 314 6.90 8.37 11.83
CA TYR A 314 7.07 9.11 13.08
C TYR A 314 5.97 8.77 14.09
N LYS A 315 4.71 8.59 13.63
CA LYS A 315 3.55 8.25 14.47
C LYS A 315 2.59 7.33 13.72
N SER A 316 2.91 6.05 13.64
CA SER A 316 2.19 5.03 12.84
C SER A 316 0.71 4.85 13.22
N THR A 317 0.29 5.27 14.43
CA THR A 317 -1.11 5.23 14.86
C THR A 317 -1.95 6.40 14.35
N ARG A 318 -1.30 7.40 13.69
CA ARG A 318 -2.01 8.54 13.11
C ARG A 318 -2.77 8.09 11.87
N LYS A 319 -4.07 8.40 11.84
CA LYS A 319 -4.94 8.04 10.72
C LYS A 319 -4.60 8.86 9.47
N TYR A 320 -4.78 8.28 8.29
CA TYR A 320 -4.40 8.90 7.02
C TYR A 320 -4.92 10.33 6.82
N GLN A 321 -6.17 10.61 7.22
CA GLN A 321 -6.80 11.93 7.03
C GLN A 321 -6.20 13.05 7.91
N VAL A 322 -5.26 12.72 8.79
CA VAL A 322 -4.56 13.67 9.68
C VAL A 322 -3.03 13.58 9.57
N LEU A 323 -2.51 12.84 8.59
CA LEU A 323 -1.07 12.80 8.32
C LEU A 323 -0.55 14.19 7.92
N ARG A 324 0.67 14.49 8.36
CA ARG A 324 1.29 15.81 8.30
C ARG A 324 2.47 15.83 7.33
N HIS A 325 2.70 17.00 6.79
CA HIS A 325 3.97 17.36 6.16
C HIS A 325 4.94 17.89 7.19
N PHE A 326 6.21 17.56 7.05
CA PHE A 326 7.33 18.09 7.80
C PHE A 326 8.33 18.71 6.83
N ASP A 327 8.77 19.95 7.10
CA ASP A 327 9.73 20.66 6.24
C ASP A 327 11.11 19.99 6.23
N GLU A 328 11.46 19.30 7.33
CA GLU A 328 12.71 18.53 7.47
C GLU A 328 12.68 17.16 6.74
N SER A 329 11.53 16.71 6.28
CA SER A 329 11.45 15.44 5.55
C SER A 329 11.90 15.59 4.10
N PRO A 330 12.73 14.67 3.58
CA PRO A 330 13.14 14.70 2.18
C PRO A 330 11.95 14.51 1.25
N GLN A 331 11.95 15.27 0.13
CA GLN A 331 10.88 15.23 -0.85
C GLN A 331 11.36 14.56 -2.13
N LEU A 332 10.56 13.61 -2.65
CA LEU A 332 10.77 13.05 -3.98
C LEU A 332 10.57 14.12 -5.04
N PRO A 333 11.40 14.16 -6.10
CA PRO A 333 11.26 15.12 -7.21
C PRO A 333 9.93 14.98 -7.97
N PHE A 334 9.34 13.79 -7.95
CA PHE A 334 8.09 13.46 -8.65
C PHE A 334 7.12 12.72 -7.72
N GLY A 335 5.85 12.65 -8.12
CA GLY A 335 4.84 11.81 -7.45
C GLY A 335 5.24 10.33 -7.48
N TYR A 336 4.63 9.52 -6.60
CA TYR A 336 4.98 8.11 -6.45
C TYR A 336 4.92 7.31 -7.76
N PRO A 337 3.86 7.41 -8.60
CA PRO A 337 3.82 6.63 -9.83
C PRO A 337 4.96 6.95 -10.79
N ALA A 338 5.31 8.22 -10.96
CA ALA A 338 6.44 8.63 -11.80
C ALA A 338 7.78 8.17 -11.20
N SER A 339 7.95 8.30 -9.89
CA SER A 339 9.15 7.83 -9.17
C SER A 339 9.34 6.31 -9.30
N ILE A 340 8.25 5.53 -9.24
CA ILE A 340 8.28 4.09 -9.48
C ILE A 340 8.77 3.79 -10.90
N LEU A 341 8.19 4.44 -11.92
CA LEU A 341 8.63 4.23 -13.32
C LEU A 341 10.10 4.59 -13.52
N LEU A 342 10.58 5.68 -12.93
CA LEU A 342 11.98 6.08 -12.99
C LEU A 342 12.91 5.09 -12.28
N SER A 343 12.47 4.51 -11.17
CA SER A 343 13.25 3.52 -10.42
C SER A 343 13.45 2.21 -11.18
N LEU A 344 12.56 1.88 -12.13
CA LEU A 344 12.73 0.75 -13.05
C LEU A 344 13.88 0.95 -14.04
N ILE A 345 14.46 2.16 -14.12
CA ILE A 345 15.63 2.48 -14.93
C ILE A 345 16.75 2.92 -13.98
N PRO A 346 17.49 1.97 -13.35
CA PRO A 346 18.43 2.27 -12.25
C PRO A 346 19.46 3.37 -12.56
N PRO A 347 20.07 3.46 -13.76
CA PRO A 347 21.01 4.55 -14.05
C PRO A 347 20.36 5.94 -13.97
N VAL A 348 19.13 6.08 -14.41
CA VAL A 348 18.36 7.34 -14.35
C VAL A 348 18.03 7.66 -12.89
N TRP A 349 17.51 6.68 -12.16
CA TRP A 349 17.19 6.80 -10.75
C TRP A 349 18.40 7.23 -9.91
N PHE A 350 19.53 6.55 -10.09
CA PHE A 350 20.77 6.85 -9.34
C PHE A 350 21.28 8.27 -9.64
N LYS A 351 21.27 8.67 -10.92
CA LYS A 351 21.70 10.00 -11.31
C LYS A 351 20.85 11.09 -10.66
N MET A 352 19.57 10.84 -10.51
CA MET A 352 18.62 11.79 -9.91
C MET A 352 18.69 11.77 -8.38
N MET A 353 18.64 10.60 -7.75
CA MET A 353 18.45 10.49 -6.31
C MET A 353 19.74 10.54 -5.49
N ASN A 354 20.88 10.05 -6.01
CA ASN A 354 22.11 10.00 -5.22
C ASN A 354 22.60 11.37 -4.72
N PRO A 355 22.52 12.46 -5.51
CA PRO A 355 22.86 13.80 -4.99
C PRO A 355 21.98 14.23 -3.82
N LEU A 356 20.66 13.92 -3.90
CA LEU A 356 19.72 14.25 -2.86
C LEU A 356 19.98 13.43 -1.58
N VAL A 357 20.20 12.12 -1.73
CA VAL A 357 20.56 11.24 -0.59
C VAL A 357 21.81 11.72 0.13
N LYS A 358 22.84 12.14 -0.60
CA LYS A 358 24.08 12.69 0.00
C LYS A 358 23.81 13.92 0.84
N HIS A 359 22.91 14.81 0.38
CA HIS A 359 22.53 16.01 1.12
C HIS A 359 21.84 15.69 2.44
N PHE A 360 20.97 14.68 2.48
CA PHE A 360 20.23 14.34 3.70
C PHE A 360 20.99 13.42 4.67
N ASN A 361 22.02 12.72 4.21
CA ASN A 361 22.88 11.87 5.07
C ASN A 361 24.13 12.63 5.60
N SER A 362 24.35 13.88 5.18
CA SER A 362 25.45 14.73 5.66
C SER A 362 25.07 15.39 6.99
#